data_3b9ab7dc921d98ac50d9215b7b23a67d
#
_entry.id   3b9ab7dc921d98ac50d9215b7b23a67d
#
_cell.length_a   1.000
_cell.length_b   1.000
_cell.length_c   1.000
_cell.angle_alpha   90.00
_cell.angle_beta   90.00
_cell.angle_gamma   90.00
#
_symmetry.space_group_name_H-M   'P 1'
#
loop_
_entity.id
_entity.type
_entity.pdbx_description
1 polymer ?
#
loop_
_entity_poly.entity_id
_entity_poly.type
_entity_poly.pdbx_seq_one_letter_code
_entity_poly.pdbx_strand_id
1 'polypeptide(L)' 'MANILVCDDDREIVDAIEIYLSQDGHCIFKAYDGKQAIDLLKKEEIHLLIMDIMMPKLDGIRA' A
#
# COMPACT_ATOMS: atom_id res chain seq x y z
N MET A 1 -3.90 -15.03 7.91
CA MET A 1 -2.70 -14.32 7.47
C MET A 1 -2.83 -13.91 6.03
N ALA A 2 -2.58 -12.66 5.72
CA ALA A 2 -2.78 -12.15 4.35
C ALA A 2 -1.58 -11.31 3.92
N ASN A 3 -1.40 -11.22 2.61
CA ASN A 3 -0.42 -10.30 2.03
C ASN A 3 -1.11 -8.99 1.73
N ILE A 4 -0.69 -7.94 2.42
CA ILE A 4 -1.34 -6.63 2.33
C ILE A 4 -0.33 -5.63 1.78
N LEU A 5 -0.76 -4.92 0.73
CA LEU A 5 0.05 -3.85 0.17
C LEU A 5 -0.51 -2.52 0.63
N VAL A 6 0.34 -1.72 1.28
CA VAL A 6 -0.02 -0.38 1.74
C VAL A 6 0.68 0.63 0.85
N CYS A 7 -0.10 1.51 0.23
CA CYS A 7 0.42 2.51 -0.70
C CYS A 7 0.01 3.91 -0.26
N ASP A 8 0.99 4.75 0.06
CA ASP A 8 0.77 6.12 0.48
C ASP A 8 2.09 6.86 0.29
N ASP A 9 2.03 8.13 -0.10
CA ASP A 9 3.26 8.91 -0.28
C ASP A 9 3.83 9.39 1.04
N ASP A 10 3.09 9.28 2.14
CA ASP A 10 3.58 9.65 3.47
C ASP A 10 4.13 8.40 4.16
N ARG A 11 5.47 8.38 4.32
CA ARG A 11 6.14 7.20 4.90
C ARG A 11 5.71 6.92 6.32
N GLU A 12 5.40 7.98 7.08
CA GLU A 12 4.99 7.79 8.46
C GLU A 12 3.67 7.07 8.57
N ILE A 13 2.75 7.39 7.64
CA ILE A 13 1.46 6.71 7.60
C ILE A 13 1.63 5.25 7.22
N VAL A 14 2.46 4.99 6.22
CA VAL A 14 2.71 3.61 5.80
C VAL A 14 3.32 2.80 6.93
N ASP A 15 4.31 3.37 7.62
CA ASP A 15 4.95 2.68 8.73
C ASP A 15 3.98 2.41 9.87
N ALA A 16 3.11 3.38 10.17
CA ALA A 16 2.11 3.19 11.24
C ALA A 16 1.13 2.07 10.88
N ILE A 17 0.68 2.03 9.64
CA ILE A 17 -0.23 0.99 9.21
C ILE A 17 0.46 -0.38 9.24
N GLU A 18 1.73 -0.42 8.84
CA GLU A 18 2.49 -1.66 8.90
C GLU A 18 2.55 -2.21 10.32
N ILE A 19 2.88 -1.35 11.27
CA ILE A 19 2.98 -1.77 12.66
C ILE A 19 1.63 -2.32 13.15
N TYR A 20 0.56 -1.60 12.82
CA TYR A 20 -0.76 -1.96 13.27
C TYR A 20 -1.19 -3.32 12.71
N LEU A 21 -1.02 -3.52 11.41
CA LEU A 21 -1.49 -4.73 10.75
C LEU A 21 -0.58 -5.92 10.99
N SER A 22 0.71 -5.68 11.18
CA SER A 22 1.64 -6.80 11.41
C SER A 22 1.39 -7.48 12.74
N GLN A 23 0.73 -6.80 13.67
CA GLN A 23 0.39 -7.41 14.96
C GLN A 23 -0.58 -8.58 14.78
N ASP A 24 -1.34 -8.58 13.71
CA ASP A 24 -2.28 -9.66 13.41
C ASP A 24 -1.64 -10.78 12.58
N GLY A 25 -0.34 -10.72 12.35
CA GLY A 25 0.36 -11.76 11.62
C GLY A 25 0.29 -11.63 10.11
N HIS A 26 -0.13 -10.49 9.59
CA HIS A 26 -0.17 -10.25 8.15
C HIS A 26 1.20 -9.88 7.61
N CYS A 27 1.42 -10.19 6.35
CA CYS A 27 2.63 -9.83 5.65
C CYS A 27 2.39 -8.49 4.95
N ILE A 28 3.19 -7.49 5.29
CA ILE A 28 2.94 -6.12 4.82
C ILE A 28 3.98 -5.73 3.78
N PHE A 29 3.52 -5.32 2.61
CA PHE A 29 4.35 -4.73 1.57
C PHE A 29 4.08 -3.24 1.51
N LYS A 30 5.11 -2.45 1.27
CA LYS A 30 5.00 -1.00 1.31
C LYS A 30 5.35 -0.39 -0.04
N ALA A 31 4.53 0.54 -0.48
CA ALA A 31 4.78 1.33 -1.68
C ALA A 31 4.52 2.79 -1.37
N TYR A 32 5.31 3.66 -1.98
CA TYR A 32 5.22 5.09 -1.68
C TYR A 32 4.71 5.89 -2.88
N ASP A 33 4.47 5.20 -3.99
CA ASP A 33 3.81 5.81 -5.14
C ASP A 33 3.14 4.71 -5.97
N GLY A 34 2.41 5.13 -6.99
CA GLY A 34 1.64 4.20 -7.80
C GLY A 34 2.49 3.21 -8.56
N LYS A 35 3.68 3.64 -9.00
CA LYS A 35 4.56 2.77 -9.75
C LYS A 35 5.06 1.63 -8.88
N GLN A 36 5.48 1.95 -7.64
CA GLN A 36 5.93 0.93 -6.72
C GLN A 36 4.81 -0.05 -6.39
N ALA A 37 3.59 0.47 -6.24
CA ALA A 37 2.45 -0.39 -5.95
C ALA A 37 2.19 -1.37 -7.10
N ILE A 38 2.23 -0.87 -8.34
CA ILE A 38 2.02 -1.73 -9.49
C ILE A 38 3.11 -2.79 -9.60
N ASP A 39 4.35 -2.41 -9.36
CA ASP A 39 5.46 -3.37 -9.40
C ASP A 39 5.26 -4.49 -8.40
N LEU A 40 4.81 -4.14 -7.19
CA LEU A 40 4.57 -5.15 -6.16
C LEU A 40 3.38 -6.03 -6.50
N LEU A 41 2.34 -5.46 -7.10
CA LEU A 41 1.19 -6.24 -7.51
C LEU A 41 1.56 -7.29 -8.56
N LYS A 42 2.58 -7.00 -9.37
CA LYS A 42 3.03 -7.93 -10.38
C LYS A 42 3.98 -8.99 -9.83
N LYS A 43 4.75 -8.64 -8.78
CA LYS A 43 5.76 -9.54 -8.23
C LYS A 43 5.23 -10.43 -7.13
N GLU A 44 4.33 -9.92 -6.31
CA GLU A 44 3.88 -10.60 -5.11
C GLU A 44 2.40 -10.90 -5.20
N GLU A 45 1.99 -11.94 -4.52
CA GLU A 45 0.58 -12.26 -4.43
C GLU A 45 -0.05 -11.38 -3.36
N ILE A 46 -0.78 -10.34 -3.77
CA ILE A 46 -1.38 -9.38 -2.86
C ILE A 46 -2.86 -9.71 -2.69
N HIS A 47 -3.28 -9.85 -1.44
CA HIS A 47 -4.66 -10.19 -1.12
C HIS A 47 -5.50 -8.95 -0.83
N LEU A 48 -4.87 -7.89 -0.31
CA LEU A 48 -5.58 -6.66 0.04
C LEU A 48 -4.69 -5.47 -0.28
N LEU A 49 -5.27 -4.47 -0.92
CA LEU A 49 -4.58 -3.23 -1.24
C LEU A 49 -5.20 -2.09 -0.44
N ILE A 50 -4.38 -1.40 0.34
CA ILE A 50 -4.76 -0.19 1.05
C ILE A 50 -4.06 0.97 0.35
N MET A 51 -4.83 1.87 -0.24
CA MET A 51 -4.27 2.95 -1.03
C MET A 51 -4.88 4.27 -0.61
N ASP A 52 -4.03 5.28 -0.45
CA ASP A 52 -4.48 6.63 -0.14
C ASP A 52 -5.03 7.27 -1.40
N ILE A 53 -6.33 7.54 -1.40
CA ILE A 53 -6.99 8.13 -2.56
C ILE A 53 -6.65 9.61 -2.72
N MET A 54 -5.97 10.18 -1.74
CA MET A 54 -5.56 11.58 -1.81
C MET A 54 -4.22 11.78 -2.49
N MET A 55 -3.60 10.72 -2.98
CA MET A 55 -2.31 10.82 -3.66
C MET A 55 -2.46 11.63 -4.94
N PRO A 56 -1.59 12.61 -5.17
CA PRO A 56 -1.69 13.47 -6.35
C PRO A 56 -1.67 12.71 -7.67
N LYS A 57 -0.97 11.62 -7.72
CA LYS A 57 -0.87 10.84 -8.96
C LYS A 57 -2.19 10.24 -9.40
N LEU A 58 -3.15 10.14 -8.49
CA LEU A 58 -4.44 9.56 -8.78
C LEU A 58 -5.50 10.58 -9.10
N ASP A 59 -5.16 11.87 -9.01
CA ASP A 59 -6.14 12.92 -9.23
C ASP A 59 -6.76 12.88 -10.62
N GLY A 60 -5.96 12.55 -11.61
CA GLY A 60 -6.47 12.48 -12.97
C GLY A 60 -7.52 11.40 -13.19
N ILE A 61 -7.50 10.39 -12.34
CA ILE A 61 -8.40 9.26 -12.49
C ILE A 61 -9.82 9.65 -12.10
N ARG A 62 -9.94 10.48 -11.10
CA ARG A 62 -11.25 10.80 -10.58
C ARG A 62 -12.04 11.75 -11.47
N ALA A 63 -11.38 12.37 -12.40
CA ALA A 63 -12.06 13.23 -13.34
C ALA A 63 -12.97 12.42 -14.28
#